data_6508fdce6cb972d85aefd9958596e595
#
_entry.id   6508fdce6cb972d85aefd9958596e595
#
_cell.length_a   1.000
_cell.length_b   1.000
_cell.length_c   1.000
_cell.angle_alpha   90.00
_cell.angle_beta   90.00
_cell.angle_gamma   90.00
#
_symmetry.space_group_name_H-M   'P 1'
#
loop_
_entity.id
_entity.type
_entity.pdbx_description
1 polymer ?
#
loop_
_entity_poly.entity_id
_entity_poly.type
_entity_poly.pdbx_seq_one_letter_code
_entity_poly.pdbx_strand_id
1 'polypeptide(L)'
;MEDTYDKIARKTDDPEIMLDAIEHKQRLRSTREAYNAKDDDDDSDGQPGTGGNSGTMIVDATCAPSNIRYPQDVSLLNEARENAETLLDVLHDPADGKKPRTYRKRARKDYLKYTRCRKHTAKMTRKAIGKQLAYLRRDLDAIDGKLSLGKNLPSRQAERLDTIRAVYEQQKYMY
;
A
#
# COMPACT_ATOMS: atom_id res chain seq x y z
N MET A 1 3.22 -23.38 -6.45
CA MET A 1 3.70 -22.33 -5.53
C MET A 1 4.05 -23.00 -4.22
N GLU A 2 5.31 -22.89 -3.81
CA GLU A 2 5.79 -23.45 -2.54
C GLU A 2 5.22 -22.64 -1.39
N ASP A 3 4.58 -23.32 -0.44
CA ASP A 3 3.91 -22.66 0.67
C ASP A 3 4.94 -21.90 1.54
N THR A 4 4.59 -20.72 2.01
CA THR A 4 5.47 -19.86 2.81
C THR A 4 5.93 -20.58 4.09
N TYR A 5 5.07 -21.43 4.64
CA TYR A 5 5.37 -22.25 5.83
C TYR A 5 6.37 -23.36 5.56
N ASP A 6 6.36 -23.99 4.37
CA ASP A 6 7.38 -24.96 3.98
C ASP A 6 8.77 -24.31 3.87
N LYS A 7 8.84 -23.03 3.49
CA LYS A 7 10.10 -22.27 3.45
C LYS A 7 10.62 -21.91 4.85
N ILE A 8 9.73 -21.63 5.77
CA ILE A 8 10.07 -21.32 7.17
C ILE A 8 10.56 -22.60 7.86
N ALA A 9 9.84 -23.72 7.72
CA ALA A 9 10.19 -25.00 8.31
C ALA A 9 11.55 -25.54 7.84
N ARG A 10 11.99 -25.23 6.59
CA ARG A 10 13.31 -25.62 6.08
C ARG A 10 14.46 -24.74 6.57
N LYS A 11 14.17 -23.57 7.14
CA LYS A 11 15.20 -22.60 7.57
C LYS A 11 15.41 -22.56 9.08
N THR A 12 14.57 -23.22 9.85
CA THR A 12 14.59 -23.13 11.31
C THR A 12 14.70 -24.54 11.89
N ASP A 13 15.72 -24.78 12.70
CA ASP A 13 15.90 -26.01 13.48
C ASP A 13 15.13 -25.97 14.82
N ASP A 14 14.27 -24.98 15.02
CA ASP A 14 13.47 -24.81 16.22
C ASP A 14 12.22 -25.72 16.16
N PRO A 15 12.10 -26.70 17.09
CA PRO A 15 11.02 -27.68 17.07
C PRO A 15 9.64 -27.08 17.29
N GLU A 16 9.51 -25.96 18.04
CA GLU A 16 8.23 -25.29 18.26
C GLU A 16 7.70 -24.66 16.97
N ILE A 17 8.56 -23.99 16.20
CA ILE A 17 8.19 -23.38 14.92
C ILE A 17 7.84 -24.45 13.86
N MET A 18 8.54 -25.59 13.89
CA MET A 18 8.21 -26.70 13.00
C MET A 18 6.85 -27.33 13.33
N LEU A 19 6.51 -27.46 14.61
CA LEU A 19 5.23 -27.99 15.05
C LEU A 19 4.06 -27.07 14.64
N ASP A 20 4.20 -25.77 14.87
CA ASP A 20 3.20 -24.77 14.49
C ASP A 20 2.96 -24.73 12.96
N ALA A 21 4.04 -24.85 12.16
CA ALA A 21 3.95 -24.94 10.72
C ALA A 21 3.19 -26.20 10.23
N ILE A 22 3.40 -27.36 10.89
CA ILE A 22 2.73 -28.63 10.60
C ILE A 22 1.24 -28.53 10.96
N GLU A 23 0.92 -28.01 12.15
CA GLU A 23 -0.48 -27.83 12.58
C GLU A 23 -1.24 -26.88 11.66
N HIS A 24 -0.63 -25.77 11.25
CA HIS A 24 -1.22 -24.84 10.30
C HIS A 24 -1.51 -25.49 8.94
N LYS A 25 -0.56 -26.28 8.44
CA LYS A 25 -0.73 -27.03 7.18
C LYS A 25 -1.85 -28.09 7.26
N GLN A 26 -1.97 -28.78 8.39
CA GLN A 26 -3.07 -29.72 8.63
C GLN A 26 -4.42 -29.01 8.68
N ARG A 27 -4.51 -27.84 9.33
CA ARG A 27 -5.72 -27.02 9.40
C ARG A 27 -6.16 -26.54 8.02
N LEU A 28 -5.22 -26.10 7.16
CA LEU A 28 -5.52 -25.72 5.78
C LEU A 28 -6.01 -26.91 4.91
N ARG A 29 -5.45 -28.10 5.12
CA ARG A 29 -5.93 -29.30 4.42
C ARG A 29 -7.33 -29.70 4.83
N SER A 30 -7.64 -29.72 6.13
CA SER A 30 -8.97 -30.07 6.64
C SER A 30 -10.04 -29.07 6.20
N THR A 31 -9.73 -27.78 6.12
CA THR A 31 -10.65 -26.76 5.59
C THR A 31 -10.90 -26.95 4.09
N ARG A 32 -9.88 -27.32 3.31
CA ARG A 32 -10.01 -27.59 1.88
C ARG A 32 -10.81 -28.85 1.61
N GLU A 33 -10.60 -29.91 2.40
CA GLU A 33 -11.38 -31.16 2.31
C GLU A 33 -12.84 -30.95 2.70
N ALA A 34 -13.11 -30.17 3.74
CA ALA A 34 -14.47 -29.79 4.15
C ALA A 34 -15.18 -28.88 3.12
N TYR A 35 -14.45 -28.10 2.36
CA TYR A 35 -15.00 -27.30 1.25
C TYR A 35 -15.35 -28.18 0.06
N ASN A 36 -14.45 -29.10 -0.35
CA ASN A 36 -14.66 -30.00 -1.46
C ASN A 36 -15.77 -31.03 -1.17
N ALA A 37 -15.95 -31.46 0.09
CA ALA A 37 -17.02 -32.37 0.50
C ALA A 37 -18.43 -31.76 0.46
N LYS A 38 -18.55 -30.43 0.37
CA LYS A 38 -19.85 -29.74 0.22
C LYS A 38 -20.32 -29.62 -1.24
N ASP A 39 -19.41 -29.80 -2.20
CA ASP A 39 -19.75 -29.69 -3.61
C ASP A 39 -20.28 -31.01 -4.23
N ASP A 40 -20.22 -32.14 -3.48
CA ASP A 40 -20.62 -33.45 -3.99
C ASP A 40 -22.10 -33.82 -3.69
N ASP A 41 -22.87 -33.02 -2.95
CA ASP A 41 -24.23 -33.36 -2.51
C ASP A 41 -25.39 -32.64 -3.25
N ASP A 42 -25.14 -31.93 -4.35
CA ASP A 42 -26.20 -31.19 -5.06
C ASP A 42 -26.32 -31.55 -6.56
N ASP A 43 -26.33 -32.87 -6.87
CA ASP A 43 -26.68 -33.38 -8.19
C ASP A 43 -27.86 -34.39 -8.12
N SER A 44 -29.08 -33.88 -7.84
CA SER A 44 -30.29 -34.58 -8.23
C SER A 44 -31.45 -33.61 -8.39
N ASP A 45 -31.73 -33.23 -9.59
CA ASP A 45 -32.98 -33.09 -10.31
C ASP A 45 -32.90 -32.02 -11.40
N GLY A 46 -32.82 -32.46 -12.63
CA GLY A 46 -32.93 -31.58 -13.78
C GLY A 46 -33.22 -32.32 -15.06
N GLN A 47 -34.50 -32.41 -15.44
CA GLN A 47 -35.01 -32.91 -16.73
C GLN A 47 -34.23 -32.40 -17.95
N PRO A 48 -34.10 -33.18 -19.03
CA PRO A 48 -33.46 -32.75 -20.27
C PRO A 48 -34.38 -31.82 -21.06
N GLY A 49 -34.08 -30.52 -21.00
CA GLY A 49 -34.74 -29.47 -21.79
C GLY A 49 -33.73 -28.76 -22.67
N THR A 50 -33.83 -29.02 -23.98
CA THR A 50 -33.48 -28.15 -25.13
C THR A 50 -32.23 -27.25 -25.03
N GLY A 51 -31.19 -27.65 -25.78
CA GLY A 51 -30.18 -26.82 -26.45
C GLY A 51 -29.88 -25.44 -25.90
N GLY A 52 -29.27 -25.36 -24.72
CA GLY A 52 -28.72 -24.12 -24.19
C GLY A 52 -27.25 -24.35 -23.84
N ASN A 53 -26.45 -23.38 -24.13
CA ASN A 53 -25.03 -23.33 -23.84
C ASN A 53 -24.78 -23.61 -22.33
N SER A 54 -24.40 -24.85 -21.99
CA SER A 54 -24.05 -25.25 -20.62
C SER A 54 -22.64 -24.78 -20.29
N GLY A 55 -22.47 -23.44 -20.18
CA GLY A 55 -21.24 -22.85 -19.69
C GLY A 55 -21.15 -23.06 -18.17
N THR A 56 -20.06 -23.60 -17.69
CA THR A 56 -19.76 -23.66 -16.27
C THR A 56 -19.41 -22.22 -15.81
N MET A 57 -20.25 -21.63 -14.96
CA MET A 57 -19.96 -20.34 -14.35
C MET A 57 -19.06 -20.56 -13.13
N ILE A 58 -17.76 -20.34 -13.29
CA ILE A 58 -16.82 -20.35 -12.17
C ILE A 58 -16.90 -18.98 -11.51
N VAL A 59 -17.58 -18.88 -10.36
CA VAL A 59 -17.56 -17.70 -9.52
C VAL A 59 -16.37 -17.80 -8.58
N ASP A 60 -15.26 -17.16 -8.95
CA ASP A 60 -14.13 -16.99 -8.05
C ASP A 60 -14.48 -15.84 -7.09
N ALA A 61 -14.80 -16.19 -5.85
CA ALA A 61 -14.97 -15.21 -4.79
C ALA A 61 -13.59 -14.65 -4.43
N THR A 62 -13.14 -13.67 -5.19
CA THR A 62 -11.97 -12.87 -4.82
C THR A 62 -12.32 -12.11 -3.54
N CYS A 63 -11.80 -12.56 -2.40
CA CYS A 63 -11.82 -11.81 -1.16
C CYS A 63 -10.97 -10.55 -1.36
N ALA A 64 -11.55 -9.51 -1.94
CA ALA A 64 -10.94 -8.19 -1.93
C ALA A 64 -10.89 -7.71 -0.47
N PRO A 65 -9.72 -7.45 0.10
CA PRO A 65 -9.64 -6.96 1.48
C PRO A 65 -10.47 -5.68 1.59
N SER A 66 -11.40 -5.65 2.56
CA SER A 66 -12.31 -4.52 2.81
C SER A 66 -11.60 -3.19 3.10
N ASN A 67 -10.30 -3.23 3.31
CA ASN A 67 -9.45 -2.09 3.63
C ASN A 67 -8.72 -1.48 2.43
N ILE A 68 -9.07 -1.84 1.19
CA ILE A 68 -8.51 -1.16 0.02
C ILE A 68 -9.03 0.29 0.01
N ARG A 69 -8.15 1.19 0.41
CA ARG A 69 -8.43 2.62 0.34
C ARG A 69 -8.41 3.07 -1.11
N TYR A 70 -9.51 3.66 -1.58
CA TYR A 70 -9.54 4.24 -2.92
C TYR A 70 -8.47 5.34 -3.04
N PRO A 71 -7.55 5.25 -4.00
CA PRO A 71 -6.49 6.23 -4.17
C PRO A 71 -7.09 7.58 -4.58
N GLN A 72 -6.94 8.58 -3.72
CA GLN A 72 -7.28 9.96 -4.01
C GLN A 72 -5.99 10.77 -4.16
N ASP A 73 -5.89 11.63 -5.16
CA ASP A 73 -4.68 12.43 -5.43
C ASP A 73 -4.18 13.18 -4.20
N VAL A 74 -5.09 13.79 -3.43
CA VAL A 74 -4.72 14.50 -2.20
C VAL A 74 -4.15 13.57 -1.13
N SER A 75 -4.66 12.34 -1.01
CA SER A 75 -4.16 11.36 -0.04
C SER A 75 -2.81 10.79 -0.47
N LEU A 76 -2.64 10.53 -1.77
CA LEU A 76 -1.37 10.07 -2.36
C LEU A 76 -0.26 11.11 -2.15
N LEU A 77 -0.55 12.38 -2.42
CA LEU A 77 0.39 13.47 -2.19
C LEU A 77 0.72 13.68 -0.70
N ASN A 78 -0.27 13.52 0.19
CA ASN A 78 -0.01 13.60 1.62
C ASN A 78 0.92 12.47 2.09
N GLU A 79 0.71 11.25 1.60
CA GLU A 79 1.56 10.10 1.92
C GLU A 79 2.97 10.27 1.36
N ALA A 80 3.10 10.72 0.11
CA ALA A 80 4.39 11.06 -0.49
C ALA A 80 5.14 12.11 0.32
N ARG A 81 4.46 13.16 0.81
CA ARG A 81 5.02 14.19 1.69
C ARG A 81 5.48 13.62 3.04
N GLU A 82 4.68 12.79 3.69
CA GLU A 82 5.05 12.16 4.97
C GLU A 82 6.27 11.25 4.82
N ASN A 83 6.37 10.53 3.71
CA ASN A 83 7.55 9.74 3.37
C ASN A 83 8.77 10.64 3.09
N ALA A 84 8.63 11.75 2.35
CA ALA A 84 9.71 12.71 2.12
C ALA A 84 10.22 13.33 3.43
N GLU A 85 9.31 13.69 4.35
CA GLU A 85 9.68 14.18 5.68
C GLU A 85 10.48 13.15 6.50
N THR A 86 10.13 11.85 6.38
CA THR A 86 10.86 10.76 7.03
C THR A 86 12.26 10.60 6.43
N LEU A 87 12.41 10.70 5.10
CA LEU A 87 13.73 10.68 4.44
C LEU A 87 14.59 11.87 4.87
N LEU A 88 13.99 13.05 4.99
CA LEU A 88 14.70 14.23 5.47
C LEU A 88 15.15 14.08 6.94
N ASP A 89 14.37 13.36 7.77
CA ASP A 89 14.76 13.05 9.14
C ASP A 89 15.98 12.14 9.20
N VAL A 90 16.05 11.16 8.28
CA VAL A 90 17.20 10.25 8.18
C VAL A 90 18.45 10.96 7.65
N LEU A 91 18.30 11.89 6.69
CA LEU A 91 19.41 12.65 6.12
C LEU A 91 19.93 13.74 7.06
N HIS A 92 19.14 14.13 8.05
CA HIS A 92 19.53 15.21 8.95
C HIS A 92 20.41 14.72 10.08
N ASP A 93 21.65 15.23 10.13
CA ASP A 93 22.56 15.07 11.24
C ASP A 93 22.48 16.34 12.12
N PRO A 94 22.36 16.21 13.45
CA PRO A 94 22.45 17.35 14.37
C PRO A 94 23.71 18.20 14.22
N ALA A 95 24.82 17.61 13.78
CA ALA A 95 26.07 18.29 13.48
C ALA A 95 25.98 19.27 12.30
N ASP A 96 25.02 19.05 11.36
CA ASP A 96 24.81 19.93 10.21
C ASP A 96 24.05 21.24 10.55
N GLY A 97 23.75 21.49 11.82
CA GLY A 97 23.05 22.67 12.27
C GLY A 97 21.52 22.51 12.28
N LYS A 98 20.80 23.57 11.98
CA LYS A 98 19.34 23.56 12.07
C LYS A 98 18.70 22.71 10.96
N LYS A 99 17.74 21.86 11.36
CA LYS A 99 16.94 21.08 10.43
C LYS A 99 16.13 21.95 9.49
N PRO A 100 16.03 21.63 8.19
CA PRO A 100 15.17 22.31 7.24
C PRO A 100 13.71 22.33 7.70
N ARG A 101 13.01 23.44 7.42
CA ARG A 101 11.63 23.64 7.87
C ARG A 101 10.64 22.95 6.94
N THR A 102 10.06 21.82 7.36
CA THR A 102 9.15 20.97 6.58
C THR A 102 7.66 21.36 6.68
N TYR A 103 7.29 22.27 7.58
CA TYR A 103 5.89 22.68 7.81
C TYR A 103 4.91 21.53 8.15
N ARG A 104 5.38 20.40 8.67
CA ARG A 104 4.60 19.17 9.00
C ARG A 104 3.23 19.44 9.61
N LYS A 105 3.20 20.20 10.70
CA LYS A 105 1.97 20.49 11.44
C LYS A 105 0.95 21.22 10.57
N ARG A 106 1.40 22.16 9.73
CA ARG A 106 0.54 22.95 8.85
C ARG A 106 0.03 22.12 7.68
N ALA A 107 0.89 21.33 7.05
CA ALA A 107 0.54 20.45 5.95
C ALA A 107 -0.48 19.39 6.38
N ARG A 108 -0.26 18.76 7.55
CA ARG A 108 -1.21 17.83 8.15
C ARG A 108 -2.56 18.49 8.48
N LYS A 109 -2.54 19.71 9.04
CA LYS A 109 -3.77 20.46 9.32
C LYS A 109 -4.57 20.76 8.04
N ASP A 110 -3.89 21.19 6.98
CA ASP A 110 -4.52 21.46 5.68
C ASP A 110 -5.09 20.17 5.05
N TYR A 111 -4.40 19.04 5.15
CA TYR A 111 -4.89 17.74 4.71
C TYR A 111 -6.14 17.32 5.51
N LEU A 112 -6.08 17.33 6.84
CA LEU A 112 -7.21 16.97 7.70
C LEU A 112 -8.41 17.89 7.49
N LYS A 113 -8.21 19.18 7.21
CA LYS A 113 -9.29 20.09 6.87
C LYS A 113 -10.01 19.67 5.59
N TYR A 114 -9.26 19.20 4.60
CA TYR A 114 -9.83 18.67 3.36
C TYR A 114 -10.59 17.37 3.62
N THR A 115 -9.99 16.37 4.26
CA THR A 115 -10.60 15.05 4.48
C THR A 115 -11.85 15.07 5.34
N ARG A 116 -11.98 16.03 6.26
CA ARG A 116 -13.17 16.21 7.11
C ARG A 116 -14.36 16.84 6.39
N CYS A 117 -14.15 17.41 5.22
CA CYS A 117 -15.24 17.95 4.43
C CYS A 117 -16.11 16.82 3.89
N ARG A 118 -17.43 16.89 4.10
CA ARG A 118 -18.38 15.88 3.60
C ARG A 118 -18.55 15.93 2.09
N LYS A 119 -18.46 17.14 1.49
CA LYS A 119 -18.60 17.35 0.04
C LYS A 119 -17.33 18.01 -0.50
N HIS A 120 -16.74 17.41 -1.52
CA HIS A 120 -15.55 17.93 -2.18
C HIS A 120 -15.96 18.54 -3.53
N THR A 121 -15.75 19.84 -3.69
CA THR A 121 -15.88 20.49 -5.01
C THR A 121 -14.57 20.41 -5.76
N ALA A 122 -14.60 20.42 -7.11
CA ALA A 122 -13.38 20.41 -7.94
C ALA A 122 -12.41 21.55 -7.56
N LYS A 123 -12.94 22.74 -7.24
CA LYS A 123 -12.13 23.88 -6.78
C LYS A 123 -11.42 23.61 -5.44
N MET A 124 -12.11 22.96 -4.48
CA MET A 124 -11.53 22.59 -3.19
C MET A 124 -10.44 21.53 -3.36
N THR A 125 -10.71 20.51 -4.17
CA THR A 125 -9.76 19.43 -4.46
C THR A 125 -8.51 19.99 -5.13
N ARG A 126 -8.66 20.79 -6.18
CA ARG A 126 -7.53 21.45 -6.85
C ARG A 126 -6.70 22.30 -5.89
N LYS A 127 -7.35 23.10 -5.02
CA LYS A 127 -6.66 23.89 -4.00
C LYS A 127 -5.90 23.02 -3.00
N ALA A 128 -6.46 21.87 -2.61
CA ALA A 128 -5.82 20.92 -1.70
C ALA A 128 -4.59 20.27 -2.34
N ILE A 129 -4.71 19.80 -3.61
CA ILE A 129 -3.61 19.27 -4.40
C ILE A 129 -2.47 20.30 -4.49
N GLY A 130 -2.76 21.54 -4.92
CA GLY A 130 -1.75 22.58 -5.05
C GLY A 130 -1.00 22.89 -3.76
N LYS A 131 -1.68 22.81 -2.61
CA LYS A 131 -1.02 22.97 -1.31
C LYS A 131 -0.08 21.81 -0.98
N GLN A 132 -0.53 20.56 -1.19
CA GLN A 132 0.29 19.39 -0.94
C GLN A 132 1.51 19.34 -1.88
N LEU A 133 1.33 19.65 -3.15
CA LEU A 133 2.44 19.80 -4.10
C LEU A 133 3.47 20.85 -3.64
N ALA A 134 3.00 22.00 -3.13
CA ALA A 134 3.90 23.03 -2.64
C ALA A 134 4.69 22.61 -1.38
N TYR A 135 4.10 21.81 -0.50
CA TYR A 135 4.81 21.24 0.65
C TYR A 135 5.82 20.19 0.20
N LEU A 136 5.38 19.23 -0.64
CA LEU A 136 6.23 18.14 -1.15
C LEU A 136 7.44 18.70 -1.93
N ARG A 137 7.24 19.72 -2.76
CA ARG A 137 8.35 20.38 -3.48
C ARG A 137 9.43 20.90 -2.53
N ARG A 138 9.04 21.59 -1.44
CA ARG A 138 10.00 22.10 -0.47
C ARG A 138 10.78 21.00 0.24
N ASP A 139 10.11 19.89 0.52
CA ASP A 139 10.74 18.74 1.16
C ASP A 139 11.71 18.07 0.20
N LEU A 140 11.37 17.93 -1.09
CA LEU A 140 12.26 17.41 -2.14
C LEU A 140 13.46 18.36 -2.36
N ASP A 141 13.25 19.68 -2.45
CA ASP A 141 14.33 20.67 -2.58
C ASP A 141 15.31 20.58 -1.39
N ALA A 142 14.79 20.34 -0.17
CA ALA A 142 15.61 20.17 1.02
C ALA A 142 16.39 18.85 1.02
N ILE A 143 15.81 17.76 0.53
CA ILE A 143 16.47 16.46 0.36
C ILE A 143 17.59 16.60 -0.68
N ASP A 144 17.31 17.19 -1.84
CA ASP A 144 18.28 17.39 -2.91
C ASP A 144 19.47 18.26 -2.43
N GLY A 145 19.20 19.29 -1.62
CA GLY A 145 20.24 20.08 -0.97
C GLY A 145 21.12 19.27 -0.01
N LYS A 146 20.57 18.29 0.71
CA LYS A 146 21.36 17.40 1.58
C LYS A 146 22.17 16.38 0.79
N LEU A 147 21.60 15.81 -0.27
CA LEU A 147 22.31 14.88 -1.15
C LEU A 147 23.47 15.58 -1.88
N SER A 148 23.30 16.82 -2.31
CA SER A 148 24.40 17.61 -2.93
C SER A 148 25.56 17.93 -1.98
N LEU A 149 25.28 17.92 -0.66
CA LEU A 149 26.31 18.05 0.38
C LEU A 149 27.05 16.72 0.66
N GLY A 150 26.81 15.66 -0.13
CA GLY A 150 27.47 14.36 0.00
C GLY A 150 26.81 13.41 1.01
N LYS A 151 25.61 13.71 1.50
CA LYS A 151 24.85 12.76 2.31
C LYS A 151 24.30 11.65 1.42
N ASN A 152 24.32 10.40 1.90
CA ASN A 152 23.84 9.25 1.16
C ASN A 152 22.64 8.62 1.85
N LEU A 153 21.71 8.11 1.04
CA LEU A 153 20.58 7.31 1.50
C LEU A 153 20.89 5.82 1.32
N PRO A 154 20.44 4.94 2.23
CA PRO A 154 20.42 3.50 2.00
C PRO A 154 19.62 3.17 0.73
N SER A 155 19.99 2.09 -0.01
CA SER A 155 19.38 1.71 -1.29
C SER A 155 17.84 1.72 -1.27
N ARG A 156 17.23 1.09 -0.28
CA ARG A 156 15.77 1.05 -0.11
C ARG A 156 15.14 2.44 0.05
N GLN A 157 15.86 3.37 0.68
CA GLN A 157 15.36 4.74 0.86
C GLN A 157 15.57 5.59 -0.40
N ALA A 158 16.62 5.32 -1.19
CA ALA A 158 16.83 5.92 -2.49
C ALA A 158 15.70 5.53 -3.47
N GLU A 159 15.36 4.24 -3.56
CA GLU A 159 14.22 3.76 -4.36
C GLU A 159 12.88 4.41 -3.95
N ARG A 160 12.69 4.60 -2.64
CA ARG A 160 11.52 5.33 -2.12
C ARG A 160 11.52 6.79 -2.56
N LEU A 161 12.67 7.46 -2.56
CA LEU A 161 12.79 8.84 -3.04
C LEU A 161 12.45 8.94 -4.52
N ASP A 162 12.91 8.00 -5.35
CA ASP A 162 12.60 7.97 -6.78
C ASP A 162 11.09 7.79 -7.02
N THR A 163 10.45 6.92 -6.24
CA THR A 163 8.98 6.77 -6.26
C THR A 163 8.27 8.07 -5.89
N ILE A 164 8.72 8.78 -4.84
CA ILE A 164 8.15 10.06 -4.41
C ILE A 164 8.30 11.12 -5.51
N ARG A 165 9.46 11.18 -6.18
CA ARG A 165 9.69 12.08 -7.30
C ARG A 165 8.76 11.77 -8.47
N ALA A 166 8.60 10.50 -8.83
CA ALA A 166 7.69 10.07 -9.89
C ALA A 166 6.24 10.49 -9.59
N VAL A 167 5.76 10.28 -8.36
CA VAL A 167 4.44 10.73 -7.92
C VAL A 167 4.31 12.25 -7.98
N TYR A 168 5.33 12.99 -7.55
CA TYR A 168 5.32 14.45 -7.62
C TYR A 168 5.20 14.96 -9.05
N GLU A 169 6.02 14.47 -9.98
CA GLU A 169 5.99 14.91 -11.38
C GLU A 169 4.67 14.51 -12.06
N GLN A 170 4.16 13.30 -11.82
CA GLN A 170 2.86 12.87 -12.32
C GLN A 170 1.73 13.80 -11.85
N GLN A 171 1.66 14.06 -10.56
CA GLN A 171 0.61 14.90 -9.98
C GLN A 171 0.74 16.37 -10.38
N LYS A 172 1.95 16.86 -10.56
CA LYS A 172 2.22 18.21 -11.07
C LYS A 172 1.78 18.36 -12.53
N TYR A 173 1.98 17.32 -13.35
CA TYR A 173 1.52 17.30 -14.75
C TYR A 173 -0.02 17.32 -14.85
N MET A 174 -0.71 16.62 -13.97
CA MET A 174 -2.19 16.56 -13.95
C MET A 174 -2.85 17.81 -13.32
N TYR A 175 -2.10 18.62 -12.54
CA TYR A 175 -2.59 19.81 -11.82
C TYR A 175 -2.76 21.01 -12.74
#